data_ce26da5833dafa66c51da98dd67991b7
#
_entry.id   ce26da5833dafa66c51da98dd67991b7
#
_cell.length_a   1.000
_cell.length_b   1.000
_cell.length_c   1.000
_cell.angle_alpha   90.00
_cell.angle_beta   90.00
_cell.angle_gamma   90.00
#
_symmetry.space_group_name_H-M   'P 1'
#
loop_
_entity.id
_entity.type
_entity.pdbx_description
1 polymer ?
#
loop_
_entity_poly.entity_id
_entity_poly.type
_entity_poly.pdbx_seq_one_letter_code
_entity_poly.pdbx_strand_id
1 'polypeptide(L)'
;MYIACMVVMKNGKARMTNIYKIIEPYVEIEGGLMPALHAIQEEEGYISKDAISELAKAFNYSNAEVLDVLTYYDDFTLEPLGRNIVRICRAEACQSLKSKELTDDLTSHFDLSLDETTADSKITLKEVFCLGNCALGPSVMINETVIGEADKSKVIKFLNEIEE
;
A
#
# COMPACT_ATOMS: atom_id res chain seq x y z
N MET A 1 3.58 17.19 -13.52
CA MET A 1 4.62 17.48 -12.51
C MET A 1 3.95 17.20 -11.17
N TYR A 2 3.94 15.91 -10.77
CA TYR A 2 3.32 15.45 -9.53
C TYR A 2 4.33 15.65 -8.40
N ILE A 3 3.96 16.46 -7.43
CA ILE A 3 4.77 16.69 -6.22
C ILE A 3 4.42 15.52 -5.29
N ALA A 4 5.39 14.62 -5.08
CA ALA A 4 5.30 13.58 -4.07
C ALA A 4 5.15 14.24 -2.69
N CYS A 5 3.97 14.08 -2.08
CA CYS A 5 3.76 14.48 -0.70
C CYS A 5 4.29 13.35 0.18
N MET A 6 5.47 13.56 0.77
CA MET A 6 6.02 12.69 1.82
C MET A 6 5.06 12.73 3.02
N VAL A 7 4.28 11.66 3.20
CA VAL A 7 3.53 11.45 4.44
C VAL A 7 4.53 11.07 5.55
N VAL A 8 4.98 12.07 6.28
CA VAL A 8 5.74 11.86 7.52
C VAL A 8 4.75 11.51 8.61
N MET A 9 4.73 10.24 9.02
CA MET A 9 4.02 9.79 10.21
C MET A 9 4.59 10.51 11.44
N LYS A 10 3.98 11.61 11.87
CA LYS A 10 4.27 12.25 13.17
C LYS A 10 3.35 11.67 14.23
N ASN A 11 3.96 10.87 15.11
CA ASN A 11 3.48 10.49 16.45
C ASN A 11 2.05 9.90 16.54
N GLY A 12 1.98 8.61 16.80
CA GLY A 12 0.86 7.74 17.19
C GLY A 12 -0.22 8.28 18.15
N LYS A 13 -0.87 9.36 17.75
CA LYS A 13 -2.17 9.77 18.27
C LYS A 13 -3.12 9.79 17.08
N ALA A 14 -4.14 8.92 17.12
CA ALA A 14 -5.29 9.01 16.25
C ALA A 14 -5.81 10.46 16.26
N ARG A 15 -5.45 11.22 15.24
CA ARG A 15 -6.11 12.49 14.94
C ARG A 15 -7.45 12.03 14.37
N MET A 16 -8.54 12.27 15.08
CA MET A 16 -9.87 12.18 14.48
C MET A 16 -9.95 13.27 13.42
N THR A 17 -9.37 12.98 12.27
CA THR A 17 -9.55 13.80 11.08
C THR A 17 -11.03 13.68 10.75
N ASN A 18 -11.68 14.80 10.51
CA ASN A 18 -13.09 14.76 10.15
C ASN A 18 -13.20 14.20 8.74
N ILE A 19 -13.39 12.88 8.63
CA ILE A 19 -13.52 12.15 7.36
C ILE A 19 -14.48 12.88 6.41
N TYR A 20 -15.58 13.40 6.94
CA TYR A 20 -16.55 14.14 6.14
C TYR A 20 -15.93 15.34 5.40
N LYS A 21 -14.99 16.06 6.00
CA LYS A 21 -14.30 17.18 5.31
C LYS A 21 -13.43 16.72 4.14
N ILE A 22 -12.87 15.51 4.21
CA ILE A 22 -12.08 14.95 3.12
C ILE A 22 -13.00 14.57 1.96
N ILE A 23 -14.14 13.96 2.25
CA ILE A 23 -15.04 13.40 1.23
C ILE A 23 -16.05 14.41 0.67
N GLU A 24 -16.37 15.48 1.41
CA GLU A 24 -17.37 16.48 1.04
C GLU A 24 -17.24 17.00 -0.41
N PRO A 25 -16.02 17.28 -0.94
CA PRO A 25 -15.87 17.75 -2.32
C PRO A 25 -16.30 16.74 -3.39
N TYR A 26 -16.43 15.48 -3.03
CA TYR A 26 -16.70 14.39 -3.97
C TYR A 26 -18.14 13.88 -3.92
N VAL A 27 -18.93 14.26 -2.89
CA VAL A 27 -20.26 13.71 -2.64
C VAL A 27 -21.24 14.01 -3.78
N GLU A 28 -21.17 15.20 -4.38
CA GLU A 28 -22.04 15.63 -5.48
C GLU A 28 -21.51 15.25 -6.87
N ILE A 29 -20.36 14.57 -6.93
CA ILE A 29 -19.74 14.17 -8.21
C ILE A 29 -20.21 12.78 -8.59
N GLU A 30 -20.66 12.59 -9.83
CA GLU A 30 -20.97 11.27 -10.36
C GLU A 30 -19.69 10.39 -10.35
N GLY A 31 -19.77 9.21 -9.73
CA GLY A 31 -18.61 8.35 -9.50
C GLY A 31 -17.65 8.84 -8.42
N GLY A 32 -18.05 9.81 -7.60
CA GLY A 32 -17.21 10.45 -6.58
C GLY A 32 -16.67 9.55 -5.48
N LEU A 33 -17.21 8.32 -5.32
CA LEU A 33 -16.73 7.36 -4.31
C LEU A 33 -15.23 7.04 -4.50
N MET A 34 -14.79 6.75 -5.73
CA MET A 34 -13.39 6.39 -6.00
C MET A 34 -12.41 7.51 -5.64
N PRO A 35 -12.58 8.76 -6.13
CA PRO A 35 -11.67 9.84 -5.72
C PRO A 35 -11.79 10.17 -4.23
N ALA A 36 -12.94 9.97 -3.57
CA ALA A 36 -13.07 10.12 -2.12
C ALA A 36 -12.24 9.08 -1.35
N LEU A 37 -12.24 7.82 -1.79
CA LEU A 37 -11.42 6.76 -1.23
C LEU A 37 -9.93 7.06 -1.36
N HIS A 38 -9.48 7.51 -2.54
CA HIS A 38 -8.09 7.94 -2.75
C HIS A 38 -7.72 9.09 -1.82
N ALA A 39 -8.58 10.09 -1.68
CA ALA A 39 -8.31 11.24 -0.81
C ALA A 39 -8.19 10.84 0.67
N ILE A 40 -9.03 9.91 1.16
CA ILE A 40 -8.88 9.38 2.53
C ILE A 40 -7.57 8.63 2.68
N GLN A 41 -7.24 7.73 1.74
CA GLN A 41 -6.02 6.94 1.83
C GLN A 41 -4.76 7.80 1.74
N GLU A 42 -4.78 8.86 0.94
CA GLU A 42 -3.68 9.82 0.85
C GLU A 42 -3.48 10.61 2.16
N GLU A 43 -4.56 10.99 2.84
CA GLU A 43 -4.50 11.77 4.09
C GLU A 43 -4.24 10.89 5.32
N GLU A 44 -4.91 9.71 5.41
CA GLU A 44 -4.89 8.83 6.59
C GLU A 44 -3.91 7.65 6.43
N GLY A 45 -3.51 7.32 5.20
CA GLY A 45 -2.65 6.18 4.87
C GLY A 45 -3.40 4.85 4.70
N TYR A 46 -4.65 4.76 5.12
CA TYR A 46 -5.53 3.59 5.02
C TYR A 46 -6.99 3.98 5.19
N ILE A 47 -7.91 3.07 4.85
CA ILE A 47 -9.36 3.29 5.00
C ILE A 47 -9.87 2.61 6.27
N SER A 48 -10.16 3.37 7.30
CA SER A 48 -10.67 2.84 8.57
C SER A 48 -12.13 2.39 8.48
N LYS A 49 -12.57 1.54 9.44
CA LYS A 49 -13.98 1.13 9.54
C LYS A 49 -14.94 2.31 9.73
N ASP A 50 -14.49 3.36 10.43
CA ASP A 50 -15.28 4.56 10.62
C ASP A 50 -15.41 5.35 9.31
N ALA A 51 -14.32 5.39 8.50
CA ALA A 51 -14.36 5.99 7.16
C ALA A 51 -15.34 5.27 6.23
N ILE A 52 -15.39 3.94 6.25
CA ILE A 52 -16.38 3.14 5.49
C ILE A 52 -17.80 3.56 5.86
N SER A 53 -18.10 3.71 7.15
CA SER A 53 -19.42 4.10 7.63
C SER A 53 -19.81 5.51 7.21
N GLU A 54 -18.87 6.45 7.21
CA GLU A 54 -19.12 7.83 6.77
C GLU A 54 -19.29 7.90 5.24
N LEU A 55 -18.48 7.18 4.47
CA LEU A 55 -18.63 7.06 3.01
C LEU A 55 -19.99 6.46 2.63
N ALA A 56 -20.39 5.36 3.29
CA ALA A 56 -21.67 4.72 3.05
C ALA A 56 -22.85 5.70 3.24
N LYS A 57 -22.83 6.48 4.31
CA LYS A 57 -23.84 7.53 4.57
C LYS A 57 -23.79 8.62 3.52
N ALA A 58 -22.61 9.17 3.23
CA ALA A 58 -22.45 10.32 2.34
C ALA A 58 -22.86 10.00 0.89
N PHE A 59 -22.54 8.82 0.41
CA PHE A 59 -22.83 8.38 -0.97
C PHE A 59 -24.11 7.55 -1.11
N ASN A 60 -24.87 7.37 -0.01
CA ASN A 60 -26.09 6.56 0.01
C ASN A 60 -25.86 5.10 -0.45
N TYR A 61 -24.76 4.50 -0.01
CA TYR A 61 -24.43 3.08 -0.15
C TYR A 61 -24.57 2.36 1.19
N SER A 62 -24.60 1.04 1.14
CA SER A 62 -24.38 0.21 2.33
C SER A 62 -22.88 0.09 2.64
N ASN A 63 -22.53 -0.23 3.89
CA ASN A 63 -21.14 -0.53 4.24
C ASN A 63 -20.56 -1.69 3.42
N ALA A 64 -21.40 -2.66 3.03
CA ALA A 64 -20.98 -3.78 2.22
C ALA A 64 -20.57 -3.34 0.80
N GLU A 65 -21.37 -2.49 0.15
CA GLU A 65 -21.03 -1.97 -1.18
C GLU A 65 -19.72 -1.16 -1.17
N VAL A 66 -19.50 -0.34 -0.14
CA VAL A 66 -18.21 0.37 0.01
C VAL A 66 -17.06 -0.61 0.24
N LEU A 67 -17.27 -1.63 1.08
CA LEU A 67 -16.25 -2.64 1.34
C LEU A 67 -15.94 -3.49 0.10
N ASP A 68 -16.94 -3.82 -0.71
CA ASP A 68 -16.76 -4.55 -1.97
C ASP A 68 -15.86 -3.77 -2.93
N VAL A 69 -16.04 -2.46 -3.04
CA VAL A 69 -15.13 -1.60 -3.83
C VAL A 69 -13.71 -1.64 -3.27
N LEU A 70 -13.54 -1.49 -1.96
CA LEU A 70 -12.23 -1.50 -1.31
C LEU A 70 -11.49 -2.81 -1.46
N THR A 71 -12.19 -3.93 -1.43
CA THR A 71 -11.56 -5.26 -1.57
C THR A 71 -11.34 -5.67 -3.02
N TYR A 72 -11.99 -5.00 -3.97
CA TYR A 72 -11.78 -5.24 -5.39
C TYR A 72 -10.50 -4.57 -5.94
N TYR A 73 -10.13 -3.42 -5.41
CA TYR A 73 -8.96 -2.67 -5.87
C TYR A 73 -7.79 -2.85 -4.90
N ASP A 74 -6.68 -3.38 -5.38
CA ASP A 74 -5.45 -3.63 -4.60
C ASP A 74 -4.76 -2.34 -4.12
N ASP A 75 -5.16 -1.18 -4.67
CA ASP A 75 -4.63 0.12 -4.28
C ASP A 75 -5.08 0.54 -2.87
N PHE A 76 -6.21 0.03 -2.40
CA PHE A 76 -6.76 0.39 -1.09
C PHE A 76 -6.29 -0.56 0.01
N THR A 77 -6.11 0.00 1.20
CA THR A 77 -5.72 -0.75 2.39
C THR A 77 -6.65 -0.46 3.56
N LEU A 78 -7.04 -1.52 4.27
CA LEU A 78 -7.96 -1.43 5.42
C LEU A 78 -7.22 -1.31 6.76
N GLU A 79 -5.91 -1.50 6.74
CA GLU A 79 -5.04 -1.44 7.91
C GLU A 79 -3.82 -0.57 7.63
N PRO A 80 -3.25 0.06 8.67
CA PRO A 80 -2.05 0.87 8.50
C PRO A 80 -0.89 0.04 7.95
N LEU A 81 -0.26 0.54 6.91
CA LEU A 81 0.98 -0.03 6.37
C LEU A 81 2.20 0.50 7.12
N GLY A 82 3.30 -0.22 7.01
CA GLY A 82 4.61 0.23 7.48
C GLY A 82 5.11 1.43 6.69
N ARG A 83 6.13 2.09 7.24
CA ARG A 83 6.78 3.25 6.61
C ARG A 83 7.33 2.92 5.23
N ASN A 84 7.86 1.71 5.07
CA ASN A 84 8.39 1.21 3.80
C ASN A 84 7.57 0.01 3.33
N ILE A 85 7.05 0.11 2.13
CA ILE A 85 6.25 -0.96 1.52
C ILE A 85 7.14 -1.65 0.48
N VAL A 86 7.43 -2.92 0.73
CA VAL A 86 8.23 -3.79 -0.15
C VAL A 86 7.28 -4.67 -0.95
N ARG A 87 7.08 -4.35 -2.24
CA ARG A 87 6.24 -5.11 -3.16
C ARG A 87 7.10 -6.04 -3.99
N ILE A 88 6.90 -7.36 -3.83
CA ILE A 88 7.66 -8.39 -4.52
C ILE A 88 6.86 -8.86 -5.73
N CYS A 89 7.44 -8.74 -6.93
CA CYS A 89 6.77 -9.19 -8.14
C CYS A 89 6.75 -10.72 -8.22
N ARG A 90 5.53 -11.27 -8.30
CA ARG A 90 5.27 -12.71 -8.40
C ARG A 90 4.63 -13.13 -9.73
N ALA A 91 4.71 -12.27 -10.75
CA ALA A 91 4.27 -12.61 -12.09
C ALA A 91 5.21 -13.64 -12.75
N GLU A 92 4.72 -14.33 -13.76
CA GLU A 92 5.36 -15.47 -14.44
C GLU A 92 6.85 -15.23 -14.78
N ALA A 93 7.18 -14.09 -15.40
CA ALA A 93 8.55 -13.78 -15.77
C ALA A 93 9.49 -13.69 -14.56
N CYS A 94 9.03 -13.05 -13.47
CA CYS A 94 9.80 -12.97 -12.23
C CYS A 94 9.88 -14.32 -11.51
N GLN A 95 8.82 -15.13 -11.56
CA GLN A 95 8.86 -16.49 -11.01
C GLN A 95 9.90 -17.37 -11.70
N SER A 96 10.01 -17.30 -13.04
CA SER A 96 11.03 -18.03 -13.79
C SER A 96 12.46 -17.60 -13.44
N LEU A 97 12.62 -16.40 -12.88
CA LEU A 97 13.88 -15.80 -12.43
C LEU A 97 14.05 -15.80 -10.90
N LYS A 98 13.45 -16.80 -10.21
CA LYS A 98 13.62 -17.06 -8.77
C LYS A 98 12.94 -16.07 -7.82
N SER A 99 11.90 -15.40 -8.26
CA SER A 99 11.11 -14.51 -7.39
C SER A 99 10.52 -15.24 -6.16
N LYS A 100 10.21 -16.54 -6.29
CA LYS A 100 9.75 -17.35 -5.16
C LYS A 100 10.84 -17.49 -4.08
N GLU A 101 12.06 -17.82 -4.49
CA GLU A 101 13.20 -17.92 -3.56
C GLU A 101 13.45 -16.58 -2.86
N LEU A 102 13.40 -15.47 -3.61
CA LEU A 102 13.52 -14.13 -3.04
C LEU A 102 12.40 -13.83 -2.02
N THR A 103 11.16 -14.25 -2.31
CA THR A 103 10.04 -14.10 -1.38
C THR A 103 10.30 -14.84 -0.09
N ASP A 104 10.69 -16.13 -0.18
CA ASP A 104 10.99 -16.98 0.97
C ASP A 104 12.16 -16.41 1.81
N ASP A 105 13.18 -15.84 1.16
CA ASP A 105 14.32 -15.20 1.81
C ASP A 105 13.93 -13.90 2.56
N LEU A 106 13.04 -13.09 1.99
CA LEU A 106 12.59 -11.83 2.60
C LEU A 106 11.59 -12.07 3.73
N THR A 107 10.62 -12.99 3.54
CA THR A 107 9.67 -13.36 4.59
C THR A 107 10.39 -13.95 5.80
N SER A 108 11.39 -14.81 5.57
CA SER A 108 12.21 -15.36 6.64
C SER A 108 13.08 -14.31 7.34
N HIS A 109 13.57 -13.31 6.59
CA HIS A 109 14.44 -12.27 7.15
C HIS A 109 13.70 -11.31 8.07
N PHE A 110 12.48 -10.92 7.68
CA PHE A 110 11.67 -9.98 8.44
C PHE A 110 10.73 -10.66 9.44
N ASP A 111 10.69 -12.01 9.44
CA ASP A 111 9.74 -12.81 10.22
C ASP A 111 8.28 -12.38 9.97
N LEU A 112 7.94 -12.23 8.69
CA LEU A 112 6.64 -11.78 8.20
C LEU A 112 6.10 -12.72 7.13
N SER A 113 4.78 -12.85 7.07
CA SER A 113 4.10 -13.35 5.87
C SER A 113 3.90 -12.22 4.86
N LEU A 114 3.47 -12.56 3.64
CA LEU A 114 3.01 -11.54 2.70
C LEU A 114 1.74 -10.86 3.25
N ASP A 115 1.59 -9.60 2.93
CA ASP A 115 0.53 -8.69 3.40
C ASP A 115 0.58 -8.38 4.90
N GLU A 116 1.70 -8.67 5.57
CA GLU A 116 1.92 -8.32 6.97
C GLU A 116 2.90 -7.15 7.13
N THR A 117 2.78 -6.50 8.28
CA THR A 117 3.62 -5.37 8.69
C THR A 117 4.40 -5.72 9.94
N THR A 118 5.67 -5.32 10.00
CA THR A 118 6.51 -5.49 11.20
C THR A 118 5.89 -4.83 12.44
N ALA A 119 6.12 -5.41 13.61
CA ALA A 119 5.57 -4.90 14.87
C ALA A 119 5.98 -3.44 15.19
N ASP A 120 7.12 -3.00 14.65
CA ASP A 120 7.59 -1.61 14.76
C ASP A 120 7.03 -0.68 13.68
N SER A 121 6.12 -1.19 12.82
CA SER A 121 5.49 -0.46 11.70
C SER A 121 6.49 0.14 10.71
N LYS A 122 7.66 -0.48 10.54
CA LYS A 122 8.66 0.01 9.59
C LYS A 122 8.48 -0.56 8.20
N ILE A 123 8.18 -1.85 8.08
CA ILE A 123 8.17 -2.57 6.83
C ILE A 123 6.86 -3.32 6.67
N THR A 124 6.26 -3.22 5.49
CA THR A 124 5.19 -4.10 5.03
C THR A 124 5.67 -4.88 3.83
N LEU A 125 5.51 -6.21 3.84
CA LEU A 125 5.74 -7.04 2.66
C LEU A 125 4.43 -7.22 1.91
N LYS A 126 4.43 -6.96 0.59
CA LYS A 126 3.30 -7.21 -0.28
C LYS A 126 3.72 -7.99 -1.52
N GLU A 127 2.77 -8.73 -2.09
CA GLU A 127 2.95 -9.27 -3.43
C GLU A 127 2.35 -8.34 -4.49
N VAL A 128 2.88 -8.41 -5.70
CA VAL A 128 2.33 -7.71 -6.87
C VAL A 128 2.51 -8.57 -8.12
N PHE A 129 1.54 -8.49 -9.02
CA PHE A 129 1.53 -9.26 -10.26
C PHE A 129 1.85 -8.38 -11.46
N CYS A 130 3.13 -8.08 -11.59
CA CYS A 130 3.86 -7.36 -12.61
C CYS A 130 4.12 -5.87 -12.30
N LEU A 131 5.42 -5.55 -12.19
CA LEU A 131 5.93 -4.17 -12.05
C LEU A 131 6.37 -3.56 -13.40
N GLY A 132 6.11 -4.26 -14.52
CA GLY A 132 6.53 -3.79 -15.85
C GLY A 132 8.03 -3.95 -16.16
N ASN A 133 8.83 -4.48 -15.24
CA ASN A 133 10.30 -4.60 -15.36
C ASN A 133 10.76 -6.03 -15.66
N CYS A 134 10.03 -6.76 -16.49
CA CYS A 134 10.25 -8.21 -16.74
C CYS A 134 11.64 -8.55 -17.30
N ALA A 135 12.25 -7.64 -18.07
CA ALA A 135 13.57 -7.85 -18.64
C ALA A 135 14.70 -7.89 -17.59
N LEU A 136 14.46 -7.30 -16.43
CA LEU A 136 15.39 -7.22 -15.29
C LEU A 136 14.83 -7.94 -14.05
N GLY A 137 14.11 -9.03 -14.26
CA GLY A 137 13.57 -9.84 -13.16
C GLY A 137 14.67 -10.61 -12.38
N PRO A 138 14.38 -11.05 -11.14
CA PRO A 138 13.17 -10.70 -10.40
C PRO A 138 13.16 -9.23 -9.97
N SER A 139 11.97 -8.65 -9.83
CA SER A 139 11.83 -7.23 -9.49
C SER A 139 11.08 -7.05 -8.18
N VAL A 140 11.54 -6.06 -7.42
CA VAL A 140 10.92 -5.58 -6.19
C VAL A 140 10.70 -4.08 -6.32
N MET A 141 9.59 -3.57 -5.80
CA MET A 141 9.38 -2.15 -5.66
C MET A 141 9.36 -1.78 -4.18
N ILE A 142 10.21 -0.85 -3.79
CA ILE A 142 10.23 -0.30 -2.42
C ILE A 142 9.70 1.12 -2.49
N ASN A 143 8.57 1.33 -1.84
CA ASN A 143 7.77 2.55 -1.98
C ASN A 143 7.44 2.79 -3.48
N GLU A 144 8.10 3.74 -4.13
CA GLU A 144 7.92 4.05 -5.56
C GLU A 144 9.14 3.65 -6.42
N THR A 145 10.20 3.10 -5.81
CA THR A 145 11.43 2.76 -6.51
C THR A 145 11.46 1.29 -6.91
N VAL A 146 11.57 1.02 -8.21
CA VAL A 146 11.69 -0.35 -8.75
C VAL A 146 13.15 -0.78 -8.78
N ILE A 147 13.43 -1.94 -8.19
CA ILE A 147 14.74 -2.59 -8.16
C ILE A 147 14.66 -3.84 -9.04
N GLY A 148 15.44 -3.88 -10.09
CA GLY A 148 15.61 -5.05 -10.96
C GLY A 148 16.76 -5.95 -10.54
N GLU A 149 16.76 -7.20 -11.07
CA GLU A 149 17.72 -8.23 -10.67
C GLU A 149 17.85 -8.28 -9.14
N ALA A 150 16.68 -8.23 -8.48
CA ALA A 150 16.59 -8.10 -7.04
C ALA A 150 17.03 -9.40 -6.35
N ASP A 151 17.85 -9.27 -5.35
CA ASP A 151 18.17 -10.28 -4.36
C ASP A 151 17.99 -9.72 -2.95
N LYS A 152 17.99 -10.58 -1.95
CA LYS A 152 17.86 -10.19 -0.53
C LYS A 152 18.84 -9.08 -0.15
N SER A 153 20.10 -9.18 -0.61
CA SER A 153 21.17 -8.23 -0.23
C SER A 153 20.90 -6.84 -0.78
N LYS A 154 20.47 -6.75 -2.05
CA LYS A 154 20.10 -5.47 -2.69
C LYS A 154 18.92 -4.82 -1.99
N VAL A 155 17.88 -5.61 -1.67
CA VAL A 155 16.67 -5.12 -1.00
C VAL A 155 17.01 -4.57 0.39
N ILE A 156 17.76 -5.31 1.19
CA ILE A 156 18.16 -4.89 2.54
C ILE A 156 19.07 -3.66 2.49
N LYS A 157 20.04 -3.65 1.55
CA LYS A 157 20.91 -2.50 1.38
C LYS A 157 20.12 -1.23 1.06
N PHE A 158 19.18 -1.29 0.13
CA PHE A 158 18.34 -0.17 -0.24
C PHE A 158 17.46 0.31 0.92
N LEU A 159 16.88 -0.62 1.70
CA LEU A 159 16.10 -0.27 2.89
C LEU A 159 16.94 0.47 3.93
N ASN A 160 18.17 0.06 4.16
CA ASN A 160 19.08 0.74 5.08
C ASN A 160 19.46 2.15 4.60
N GLU A 161 19.67 2.34 3.28
CA GLU A 161 20.01 3.63 2.68
C GLU A 161 18.86 4.66 2.78
N ILE A 162 17.60 4.24 2.79
CA ILE A 162 16.45 5.15 2.92
C ILE A 162 16.04 5.42 4.39
N GLU A 163 16.60 4.67 5.35
CA GLU A 163 16.38 4.91 6.79
C GLU A 163 17.42 5.86 7.41
N GLU A 164 18.54 6.12 6.72
CA GLU A 164 19.54 7.14 7.12
C GLU A 164 19.08 8.56 6.73
#